data_0aba93907fdfe6bfa789547522017d55
#
_entry.id   0aba93907fdfe6bfa789547522017d55
#
_cell.length_a   1.000
_cell.length_b   1.000
_cell.length_c   1.000
_cell.angle_alpha   90.00
_cell.angle_beta   90.00
_cell.angle_gamma   90.00
#
_symmetry.space_group_name_H-M   'P 1'
#
loop_
_entity.id
_entity.type
_entity.pdbx_description
1 polymer ?
#
loop_
_entity_poly.entity_id
_entity_poly.type
_entity_poly.pdbx_seq_one_letter_code
_entity_poly.pdbx_strand_id
1 'polypeptide(L)'
;SYSGEPNDFVKSYISALKQANISVGVITNHNKFDKDEYKALKRAASKEKIFILPGVELTVKEGANGIHTLIVFNPDEWLENGNNHIQTFLTAAFATISNPENRNTKCCYDLKSTLEKLEEYGKDYFVIFAHVDQGSGLFNECGGGLLESLSGLAPFRKRVLGIQKSRTRDNIKKFN
;
A
#
# COMPACT_ATOMS: atom_id res chain seq x y z
N SER A 1 -7.15 0.37 -16.90
CA SER A 1 -6.30 1.56 -17.10
C SER A 1 -7.13 2.67 -17.74
N TYR A 2 -7.05 3.87 -17.21
CA TYR A 2 -7.71 5.06 -17.74
C TYR A 2 -6.95 5.54 -18.99
N SER A 3 -7.65 5.79 -20.10
CA SER A 3 -7.06 6.20 -21.40
C SER A 3 -7.33 7.65 -21.75
N GLY A 4 -7.86 8.47 -20.83
CA GLY A 4 -8.19 9.87 -21.02
C GLY A 4 -7.09 10.85 -20.58
N GLU A 5 -7.32 12.16 -20.79
CA GLU A 5 -6.41 13.20 -20.33
C GLU A 5 -6.29 13.21 -18.80
N PRO A 6 -5.10 13.52 -18.22
CA PRO A 6 -4.87 13.49 -16.77
C PRO A 6 -5.88 14.30 -15.94
N ASN A 7 -6.34 15.45 -16.45
CA ASN A 7 -7.35 16.27 -15.78
C ASN A 7 -8.73 15.61 -15.74
N ASP A 8 -9.07 14.81 -16.74
CA ASP A 8 -10.34 14.09 -16.79
C ASP A 8 -10.32 12.86 -15.86
N PHE A 9 -9.15 12.22 -15.71
CA PHE A 9 -8.94 11.18 -14.70
C PHE A 9 -9.21 11.72 -13.29
N VAL A 10 -8.59 12.82 -12.90
CA VAL A 10 -8.76 13.42 -11.58
C VAL A 10 -10.24 13.74 -11.30
N LYS A 11 -10.93 14.38 -12.26
CA LYS A 11 -12.36 14.71 -12.12
C LYS A 11 -13.22 13.46 -11.95
N SER A 12 -13.01 12.47 -12.80
CA SER A 12 -13.76 11.21 -12.76
C SER A 12 -13.55 10.47 -11.46
N TYR A 13 -12.31 10.42 -10.97
CA TYR A 13 -11.95 9.76 -9.72
C TYR A 13 -12.65 10.44 -8.52
N ILE A 14 -12.58 11.76 -8.41
CA ILE A 14 -13.24 12.50 -7.33
C ILE A 14 -14.77 12.37 -7.40
N SER A 15 -15.34 12.39 -8.60
CA SER A 15 -16.78 12.17 -8.79
C SER A 15 -17.20 10.79 -8.29
N ALA A 16 -16.42 9.75 -8.58
CA ALA A 16 -16.69 8.39 -8.10
C ALA A 16 -16.64 8.29 -6.56
N LEU A 17 -15.65 8.93 -5.91
CA LEU A 17 -15.55 8.98 -4.46
C LEU A 17 -16.79 9.67 -3.83
N LYS A 18 -17.24 10.79 -4.41
CA LYS A 18 -18.44 11.50 -3.96
C LYS A 18 -19.69 10.62 -4.09
N GLN A 19 -19.88 9.99 -5.23
CA GLN A 19 -21.02 9.10 -5.47
C GLN A 19 -21.05 7.91 -4.49
N ALA A 20 -19.88 7.43 -4.10
CA ALA A 20 -19.74 6.37 -3.12
C ALA A 20 -19.77 6.85 -1.65
N ASN A 21 -20.01 8.16 -1.39
CA ASN A 21 -19.96 8.79 -0.07
C ASN A 21 -18.65 8.53 0.71
N ILE A 22 -17.52 8.50 0.00
CA ILE A 22 -16.21 8.28 0.60
C ILE A 22 -15.64 9.63 1.05
N SER A 23 -15.32 9.75 2.33
CA SER A 23 -14.71 10.95 2.93
C SER A 23 -13.21 10.83 3.11
N VAL A 24 -12.67 9.60 3.15
CA VAL A 24 -11.22 9.32 3.27
C VAL A 24 -10.85 8.24 2.26
N GLY A 25 -9.84 8.49 1.46
CA GLY A 25 -9.31 7.54 0.48
C GLY A 25 -7.79 7.44 0.53
N VAL A 26 -7.25 6.35 0.01
CA VAL A 26 -5.81 6.14 -0.16
C VAL A 26 -5.53 5.86 -1.63
N ILE A 27 -4.49 6.49 -2.18
CA ILE A 27 -4.00 6.15 -3.52
C ILE A 27 -2.94 5.07 -3.37
N THR A 28 -3.19 3.88 -3.93
CA THR A 28 -2.31 2.71 -3.81
C THR A 28 -2.02 2.11 -5.18
N ASN A 29 -1.17 2.79 -5.95
CA ASN A 29 -0.69 2.24 -7.22
C ASN A 29 0.23 1.04 -6.96
N HIS A 30 0.19 0.04 -7.83
CA HIS A 30 0.99 -1.17 -7.70
C HIS A 30 2.48 -0.90 -7.89
N ASN A 31 3.27 -1.17 -6.87
CA ASN A 31 4.73 -0.99 -6.83
C ASN A 31 5.22 0.42 -7.24
N LYS A 32 4.36 1.41 -7.18
CA LYS A 32 4.63 2.76 -7.68
C LYS A 32 4.01 3.83 -6.80
N PHE A 33 4.67 4.97 -6.71
CA PHE A 33 4.10 6.20 -6.18
C PHE A 33 4.38 7.36 -7.13
N ASP A 34 3.31 7.99 -7.63
CA ASP A 34 3.40 9.21 -8.44
C ASP A 34 3.02 10.42 -7.57
N LYS A 35 4.03 11.22 -7.24
CA LYS A 35 3.87 12.40 -6.37
C LYS A 35 2.99 13.48 -7.00
N ASP A 36 3.06 13.65 -8.31
CA ASP A 36 2.29 14.71 -9.00
C ASP A 36 0.84 14.28 -9.20
N GLU A 37 0.59 13.02 -9.53
CA GLU A 37 -0.76 12.42 -9.53
C GLU A 37 -1.39 12.57 -8.13
N TYR A 38 -0.68 12.17 -7.07
CA TYR A 38 -1.15 12.32 -5.70
C TYR A 38 -1.52 13.77 -5.35
N LYS A 39 -0.64 14.75 -5.70
CA LYS A 39 -0.90 16.16 -5.43
C LYS A 39 -2.13 16.68 -6.19
N ALA A 40 -2.31 16.27 -7.45
CA ALA A 40 -3.46 16.66 -8.25
C ALA A 40 -4.76 16.11 -7.63
N LEU A 41 -4.79 14.82 -7.27
CA LEU A 41 -5.92 14.18 -6.61
C LEU A 41 -6.21 14.80 -5.24
N LYS A 42 -5.20 15.00 -4.38
CA LYS A 42 -5.34 15.65 -3.07
C LYS A 42 -5.95 17.05 -3.19
N ARG A 43 -5.47 17.87 -4.15
CA ARG A 43 -6.00 19.23 -4.39
C ARG A 43 -7.46 19.21 -4.83
N ALA A 44 -7.83 18.30 -5.72
CA ALA A 44 -9.20 18.19 -6.20
C ALA A 44 -10.14 17.65 -5.11
N ALA A 45 -9.70 16.62 -4.37
CA ALA A 45 -10.44 16.02 -3.27
C ALA A 45 -10.72 17.01 -2.12
N SER A 46 -9.74 17.85 -1.77
CA SER A 46 -9.90 18.86 -0.71
C SER A 46 -11.03 19.84 -0.97
N LYS A 47 -11.29 20.19 -2.24
CA LYS A 47 -12.41 21.06 -2.63
C LYS A 47 -13.77 20.42 -2.35
N GLU A 48 -13.81 19.10 -2.32
CA GLU A 48 -14.98 18.27 -2.06
C GLU A 48 -15.03 17.72 -0.63
N LYS A 49 -14.15 18.23 0.25
CA LYS A 49 -14.01 17.77 1.64
C LYS A 49 -13.68 16.28 1.77
N ILE A 50 -12.97 15.73 0.78
CA ILE A 50 -12.46 14.37 0.78
C ILE A 50 -10.98 14.42 1.17
N PHE A 51 -10.57 13.59 2.12
CA PHE A 51 -9.18 13.45 2.56
C PHE A 51 -8.50 12.32 1.79
N ILE A 52 -7.38 12.61 1.11
CA ILE A 52 -6.61 11.62 0.34
C ILE A 52 -5.24 11.43 0.97
N LEU A 53 -4.91 10.18 1.31
CA LEU A 53 -3.61 9.76 1.81
C LEU A 53 -2.75 9.18 0.69
N PRO A 54 -1.42 9.39 0.73
CA PRO A 54 -0.48 8.71 -0.15
C PRO A 54 -0.26 7.27 0.32
N GLY A 55 -0.17 6.34 -0.61
CA GLY A 55 0.13 4.95 -0.31
C GLY A 55 0.71 4.23 -1.52
N VAL A 56 1.03 2.98 -1.33
CA VAL A 56 1.49 2.06 -2.36
C VAL A 56 0.96 0.66 -2.08
N GLU A 57 0.54 -0.05 -3.11
CA GLU A 57 0.38 -1.50 -3.05
C GLU A 57 1.72 -2.15 -3.41
N LEU A 58 2.49 -2.52 -2.39
CA LEU A 58 3.80 -3.15 -2.56
C LEU A 58 3.67 -4.66 -2.62
N THR A 59 4.23 -5.30 -3.65
CA THR A 59 4.38 -6.75 -3.68
C THR A 59 5.68 -7.15 -2.99
N VAL A 60 5.54 -7.61 -1.76
CA VAL A 60 6.66 -8.03 -0.89
C VAL A 60 7.12 -9.43 -1.29
N LYS A 61 8.43 -9.69 -1.20
CA LYS A 61 9.05 -10.98 -1.57
C LYS A 61 8.80 -12.03 -0.49
N GLU A 62 7.58 -12.55 -0.43
CA GLU A 62 7.21 -13.63 0.47
C GLU A 62 6.51 -14.73 -0.31
N GLY A 63 6.79 -15.99 0.00
CA GLY A 63 6.21 -17.13 -0.69
C GLY A 63 6.47 -17.17 -2.21
N ALA A 64 5.65 -17.92 -2.92
CA ALA A 64 5.80 -18.11 -4.38
C ALA A 64 5.34 -16.88 -5.18
N ASN A 65 4.23 -16.26 -4.77
CA ASN A 65 3.59 -15.18 -5.54
C ASN A 65 3.87 -13.78 -4.97
N GLY A 66 4.45 -13.70 -3.78
CA GLY A 66 4.59 -12.45 -3.03
C GLY A 66 3.32 -12.07 -2.28
N ILE A 67 3.42 -11.11 -1.37
CA ILE A 67 2.29 -10.61 -0.59
C ILE A 67 1.99 -9.17 -1.00
N HIS A 68 0.76 -8.88 -1.38
CA HIS A 68 0.30 -7.53 -1.64
C HIS A 68 0.03 -6.81 -0.32
N THR A 69 0.80 -5.77 -0.10
CA THR A 69 0.83 -5.01 1.15
C THR A 69 0.52 -3.55 0.86
N LEU A 70 -0.61 -3.07 1.35
CA LEU A 70 -0.96 -1.65 1.26
C LEU A 70 -0.21 -0.90 2.36
N ILE A 71 0.71 -0.04 1.97
CA ILE A 71 1.45 0.83 2.88
C ILE A 71 0.90 2.24 2.71
N VAL A 72 0.40 2.81 3.79
CA VAL A 72 -0.19 4.15 3.82
C VAL A 72 0.71 5.06 4.64
N PHE A 73 1.07 6.20 4.08
CA PHE A 73 2.07 7.09 4.64
C PHE A 73 1.46 8.36 5.22
N ASN A 74 2.05 8.88 6.31
CA ASN A 74 1.75 10.23 6.77
C ASN A 74 2.33 11.26 5.78
N PRO A 75 1.48 12.02 5.04
CA PRO A 75 1.96 12.94 4.02
C PRO A 75 2.83 14.06 4.57
N ASP A 76 2.58 14.49 5.81
CA ASP A 76 3.28 15.60 6.42
C ASP A 76 4.73 15.26 6.81
N GLU A 77 5.02 13.96 6.95
CA GLU A 77 6.36 13.46 7.25
C GLU A 77 7.07 12.90 6.02
N TRP A 78 6.36 12.11 5.21
CA TRP A 78 6.94 11.39 4.06
C TRP A 78 7.15 12.28 2.82
N LEU A 79 6.40 13.39 2.73
CA LEU A 79 6.45 14.32 1.59
C LEU A 79 6.82 15.75 2.02
N GLU A 80 7.38 15.92 3.21
CA GLU A 80 7.75 17.22 3.79
C GLU A 80 8.85 17.94 3.00
N ASN A 81 8.82 19.25 3.03
CA ASN A 81 9.89 20.14 2.49
C ASN A 81 10.32 19.81 1.05
N GLY A 82 9.39 19.33 0.21
CA GLY A 82 9.67 18.94 -1.17
C GLY A 82 10.27 17.55 -1.34
N ASN A 83 10.66 16.88 -0.27
CA ASN A 83 11.14 15.50 -0.29
C ASN A 83 10.11 14.51 -0.82
N ASN A 84 10.57 13.33 -1.22
CA ASN A 84 9.74 12.21 -1.60
C ASN A 84 10.36 10.92 -1.03
N HIS A 85 10.24 10.75 0.30
CA HIS A 85 10.77 9.59 0.99
C HIS A 85 10.09 8.29 0.55
N ILE A 86 8.84 8.35 0.08
CA ILE A 86 8.14 7.19 -0.49
C ILE A 86 8.90 6.69 -1.74
N GLN A 87 9.25 7.60 -2.65
CA GLN A 87 10.01 7.22 -3.85
C GLN A 87 11.43 6.75 -3.50
N THR A 88 12.07 7.34 -2.49
CA THR A 88 13.39 6.89 -2.01
C THR A 88 13.31 5.45 -1.50
N PHE A 89 12.30 5.12 -0.70
CA PHE A 89 12.05 3.76 -0.24
C PHE A 89 11.79 2.80 -1.42
N LEU A 90 10.92 3.16 -2.36
CA LEU A 90 10.63 2.32 -3.53
C LEU A 90 11.87 2.10 -4.41
N THR A 91 12.70 3.13 -4.61
CA THR A 91 13.96 3.00 -5.36
C THR A 91 14.89 1.98 -4.70
N ALA A 92 15.00 1.99 -3.37
CA ALA A 92 15.77 0.99 -2.64
C ALA A 92 15.13 -0.41 -2.71
N ALA A 93 13.81 -0.49 -2.56
CA ALA A 93 13.06 -1.76 -2.61
C ALA A 93 13.12 -2.45 -3.98
N PHE A 94 13.39 -1.72 -5.05
CA PHE A 94 13.50 -2.24 -6.42
C PHE A 94 14.89 -2.01 -7.06
N ALA A 95 15.94 -1.76 -6.26
CA ALA A 95 17.27 -1.37 -6.76
C ALA A 95 17.89 -2.35 -7.78
N THR A 96 17.56 -3.65 -7.69
CA THR A 96 18.07 -4.70 -8.60
C THR A 96 17.03 -5.21 -9.60
N ILE A 97 15.89 -4.54 -9.72
CA ILE A 97 14.72 -5.01 -10.45
C ILE A 97 14.42 -4.06 -11.60
N SER A 98 14.45 -4.57 -12.84
CA SER A 98 14.35 -3.78 -14.07
C SER A 98 12.95 -3.26 -14.38
N ASN A 99 11.89 -3.91 -13.90
CA ASN A 99 10.51 -3.53 -14.21
C ASN A 99 9.61 -3.68 -12.97
N PRO A 100 9.67 -2.74 -12.02
CA PRO A 100 8.89 -2.82 -10.77
C PRO A 100 7.37 -2.78 -11.00
N GLU A 101 6.88 -2.09 -12.02
CA GLU A 101 5.45 -1.95 -12.31
C GLU A 101 4.82 -3.20 -12.97
N ASN A 102 5.62 -4.21 -13.35
CA ASN A 102 5.07 -5.46 -13.86
C ASN A 102 4.25 -6.17 -12.78
N ARG A 103 3.07 -6.67 -13.15
CA ARG A 103 2.08 -7.26 -12.25
C ARG A 103 2.64 -8.36 -11.32
N ASN A 104 3.64 -9.11 -11.79
CA ASN A 104 4.21 -10.24 -11.05
C ASN A 104 5.53 -9.88 -10.36
N THR A 105 5.94 -8.62 -10.41
CA THR A 105 7.23 -8.19 -9.83
C THR A 105 7.09 -8.02 -8.31
N LYS A 106 8.00 -8.69 -7.60
CA LYS A 106 8.17 -8.56 -6.15
C LYS A 106 9.33 -7.62 -5.86
N CYS A 107 9.24 -6.83 -4.78
CA CYS A 107 10.40 -6.06 -4.31
C CYS A 107 11.50 -7.01 -3.78
N CYS A 108 12.70 -6.50 -3.50
CA CYS A 108 13.82 -7.31 -3.02
C CYS A 108 13.73 -7.68 -1.54
N TYR A 109 12.80 -7.08 -0.79
CA TYR A 109 12.63 -7.31 0.66
C TYR A 109 11.53 -8.34 0.94
N ASP A 110 11.75 -9.19 1.95
CA ASP A 110 10.71 -9.96 2.62
C ASP A 110 9.87 -9.07 3.54
N LEU A 111 8.83 -9.61 4.14
CA LEU A 111 7.90 -8.82 4.97
C LEU A 111 8.58 -8.21 6.20
N LYS A 112 9.46 -8.97 6.86
CA LYS A 112 10.22 -8.48 8.01
C LYS A 112 11.13 -7.33 7.62
N SER A 113 11.96 -7.54 6.60
CA SER A 113 12.90 -6.53 6.10
C SER A 113 12.17 -5.29 5.58
N THR A 114 10.99 -5.45 4.95
CA THR A 114 10.16 -4.33 4.50
C THR A 114 9.78 -3.43 5.67
N LEU A 115 9.28 -4.01 6.77
CA LEU A 115 8.89 -3.24 7.96
C LEU A 115 10.10 -2.59 8.64
N GLU A 116 11.21 -3.33 8.76
CA GLU A 116 12.45 -2.80 9.35
C GLU A 116 12.99 -1.61 8.52
N LYS A 117 12.98 -1.72 7.20
CA LYS A 117 13.40 -0.63 6.30
C LYS A 117 12.48 0.60 6.37
N LEU A 118 11.20 0.42 6.57
CA LEU A 118 10.26 1.54 6.78
C LEU A 118 10.49 2.23 8.13
N GLU A 119 10.77 1.46 9.20
CA GLU A 119 11.07 2.04 10.51
C GLU A 119 12.38 2.86 10.53
N GLU A 120 13.38 2.54 9.67
CA GLU A 120 14.62 3.31 9.55
C GLU A 120 14.37 4.79 9.18
N TYR A 121 13.24 5.11 8.55
CA TYR A 121 12.87 6.51 8.24
C TYR A 121 12.41 7.29 9.48
N GLY A 122 12.01 6.62 10.56
CA GLY A 122 11.49 7.26 11.77
C GLY A 122 10.19 8.06 11.53
N LYS A 123 9.42 7.71 10.51
CA LYS A 123 8.23 8.43 10.05
C LYS A 123 6.97 7.57 10.21
N ASP A 124 5.82 8.20 10.40
CA ASP A 124 4.58 7.48 10.60
C ASP A 124 4.01 6.91 9.29
N TYR A 125 3.63 5.65 9.37
CA TYR A 125 2.93 4.89 8.35
C TYR A 125 2.09 3.79 8.99
N PHE A 126 1.19 3.18 8.24
CA PHE A 126 0.53 1.94 8.63
C PHE A 126 0.36 0.99 7.44
N VAL A 127 0.08 -0.25 7.75
CA VAL A 127 -0.01 -1.34 6.80
C VAL A 127 -1.36 -2.04 6.89
N ILE A 128 -1.91 -2.36 5.72
CA ILE A 128 -3.06 -3.25 5.57
C ILE A 128 -2.67 -4.34 4.57
N PHE A 129 -2.82 -5.61 4.93
CA PHE A 129 -2.61 -6.68 3.96
C PHE A 129 -3.78 -6.79 3.02
N ALA A 130 -3.50 -6.68 1.71
CA ALA A 130 -4.52 -6.78 0.68
C ALA A 130 -4.98 -8.23 0.49
N HIS A 131 -6.26 -8.41 0.17
CA HIS A 131 -6.90 -9.67 -0.22
C HIS A 131 -6.25 -10.94 0.35
N VAL A 132 -6.10 -10.98 1.68
CA VAL A 132 -5.32 -11.99 2.44
C VAL A 132 -5.67 -13.45 2.14
N ASP A 133 -6.85 -13.72 1.60
CA ASP A 133 -7.40 -15.03 1.21
C ASP A 133 -7.20 -15.38 -0.28
N GLN A 134 -6.49 -14.55 -1.05
CA GLN A 134 -6.16 -14.77 -2.47
C GLN A 134 -4.73 -15.32 -2.65
N GLY A 135 -4.37 -15.66 -3.91
CA GLY A 135 -3.07 -16.24 -4.27
C GLY A 135 -1.86 -15.43 -3.80
N SER A 136 -1.91 -14.09 -3.87
CA SER A 136 -0.86 -13.20 -3.34
C SER A 136 -1.23 -12.63 -1.96
N GLY A 137 -2.01 -13.36 -1.19
CA GLY A 137 -2.47 -12.95 0.12
C GLY A 137 -1.65 -13.55 1.26
N LEU A 138 -1.60 -12.85 2.39
CA LEU A 138 -0.82 -13.21 3.57
C LEU A 138 -1.02 -14.66 4.01
N PHE A 139 -2.26 -15.17 4.00
CA PHE A 139 -2.57 -16.51 4.52
C PHE A 139 -2.25 -17.65 3.57
N ASN A 140 -2.08 -17.37 2.29
CA ASN A 140 -1.69 -18.36 1.30
C ASN A 140 -0.18 -18.41 1.12
N GLU A 141 0.51 -17.27 1.27
CA GLU A 141 1.95 -17.18 1.07
C GLU A 141 2.75 -17.38 2.36
N CYS A 142 2.14 -17.14 3.54
CA CYS A 142 2.78 -17.36 4.84
C CYS A 142 2.24 -18.63 5.52
N GLY A 143 3.15 -19.51 5.93
CA GLY A 143 2.82 -20.59 6.87
C GLY A 143 2.61 -20.07 8.30
N GLY A 144 1.93 -20.89 9.13
CA GLY A 144 1.62 -20.51 10.52
C GLY A 144 2.83 -20.10 11.35
N GLY A 145 3.96 -20.78 11.21
CA GLY A 145 5.20 -20.43 11.94
C GLY A 145 5.79 -19.07 11.56
N LEU A 146 5.65 -18.68 10.29
CA LEU A 146 6.07 -17.33 9.86
C LEU A 146 5.15 -16.26 10.43
N LEU A 147 3.84 -16.48 10.41
CA LEU A 147 2.86 -15.54 10.98
C LEU A 147 3.09 -15.36 12.49
N GLU A 148 3.37 -16.43 13.22
CA GLU A 148 3.71 -16.37 14.64
C GLU A 148 4.98 -15.54 14.87
N SER A 149 6.04 -15.80 14.10
CA SER A 149 7.29 -15.04 14.15
C SER A 149 7.06 -13.55 13.87
N LEU A 150 6.29 -13.21 12.84
CA LEU A 150 5.95 -11.83 12.48
C LEU A 150 5.14 -11.14 13.59
N SER A 151 4.20 -11.84 14.20
CA SER A 151 3.39 -11.30 15.31
C SER A 151 4.24 -10.93 16.53
N GLY A 152 5.41 -11.53 16.69
CA GLY A 152 6.40 -11.19 17.71
C GLY A 152 7.15 -9.88 17.45
N LEU A 153 7.19 -9.39 16.20
CA LEU A 153 7.93 -8.18 15.84
C LEU A 153 7.21 -6.90 16.27
N ALA A 154 7.94 -5.99 16.93
CA ALA A 154 7.39 -4.72 17.36
C ALA A 154 6.83 -3.86 16.20
N PRO A 155 7.54 -3.71 15.05
CA PRO A 155 6.99 -3.00 13.89
C PRO A 155 5.69 -3.64 13.37
N PHE A 156 5.62 -4.96 13.30
CA PHE A 156 4.41 -5.64 12.86
C PHE A 156 3.20 -5.28 13.74
N ARG A 157 3.32 -5.41 15.06
CA ARG A 157 2.23 -5.08 16.00
C ARG A 157 1.85 -3.62 16.00
N LYS A 158 2.82 -2.73 15.79
CA LYS A 158 2.60 -1.28 15.82
C LYS A 158 1.98 -0.77 14.51
N ARG A 159 2.39 -1.33 13.37
CA ARG A 159 2.11 -0.76 12.05
C ARG A 159 1.05 -1.50 11.26
N VAL A 160 0.84 -2.79 11.50
CA VAL A 160 -0.22 -3.55 10.83
C VAL A 160 -1.56 -3.30 11.51
N LEU A 161 -2.41 -2.50 10.88
CA LEU A 161 -3.70 -2.08 11.45
C LEU A 161 -4.89 -2.88 10.93
N GLY A 162 -4.70 -3.67 9.87
CA GLY A 162 -5.82 -4.42 9.32
C GLY A 162 -5.46 -5.37 8.20
N ILE A 163 -6.47 -6.10 7.77
CA ILE A 163 -6.45 -7.03 6.66
C ILE A 163 -7.66 -6.78 5.76
N GLN A 164 -7.47 -6.88 4.46
CA GLN A 164 -8.55 -6.84 3.49
C GLN A 164 -8.90 -8.27 3.07
N LYS A 165 -10.15 -8.64 3.28
CA LYS A 165 -10.71 -9.90 2.79
C LYS A 165 -11.37 -9.69 1.44
N SER A 166 -11.12 -10.58 0.46
CA SER A 166 -11.67 -10.45 -0.90
C SER A 166 -13.14 -10.84 -0.96
N ARG A 167 -13.56 -11.82 -0.16
CA ARG A 167 -14.94 -12.33 -0.15
C ARG A 167 -15.59 -12.06 1.19
N THR A 168 -16.47 -11.08 1.23
CA THR A 168 -17.16 -10.64 2.46
C THR A 168 -18.08 -11.70 3.09
N ARG A 169 -18.50 -12.72 2.31
CA ARG A 169 -19.45 -13.76 2.77
C ARG A 169 -18.81 -15.02 3.35
N ASP A 170 -17.50 -15.20 3.20
CA ASP A 170 -16.83 -16.41 3.69
C ASP A 170 -16.56 -16.29 5.20
N ASN A 171 -16.91 -17.34 5.95
CA ASN A 171 -16.57 -17.43 7.36
C ASN A 171 -15.06 -17.46 7.56
N ILE A 172 -14.56 -16.59 8.44
CA ILE A 172 -13.13 -16.50 8.80
C ILE A 172 -12.79 -17.62 9.81
N LYS A 173 -13.10 -18.88 9.48
CA LYS A 173 -12.78 -20.02 10.36
C LYS A 173 -11.29 -20.28 10.56
N LYS A 174 -10.41 -19.64 9.79
CA LYS A 174 -8.94 -19.79 9.88
C LYS A 174 -8.29 -18.84 10.89
N PHE A 175 -9.07 -18.03 11.62
CA PHE A 175 -8.55 -17.01 12.52
C PHE A 175 -8.86 -17.23 14.00
N ASN A 176 -9.43 -18.40 14.34
CA ASN A 176 -9.66 -18.81 15.73
C ASN A 176 -8.58 -19.78 16.17
#